data_50616f86546c3bb808a8a8819ce2205c
#
_entry.id   50616f86546c3bb808a8a8819ce2205c
#
_cell.length_a   1.000
_cell.length_b   1.000
_cell.length_c   1.000
_cell.angle_alpha   90.00
_cell.angle_beta   90.00
_cell.angle_gamma   90.00
#
_symmetry.space_group_name_H-M   'P 1'
#
loop_
_entity.id
_entity.type
_entity.pdbx_description
1 polymer ?
#
loop_
_entity_poly.entity_id
_entity_poly.type
_entity_poly.pdbx_seq_one_letter_code
_entity_poly.pdbx_strand_id
1 'polypeptide(L)'
;MKTLWALITAAPIIMIAPVLFFIMAVTGCGEANNKKRAVYLLLDTSGTYSQELTKAQSIMNYLLATLNSGDSIAIARIDSGSFSEKDIIVKATFDERPSSAIAQKRAFKATIDQFVQSTRKGSRHTDISGGLLQAAEYLYETGAGEKHVLIFSDLEEDLVKGHIRQFELPLDGIQVSALNVTKLHSDNIDPREYLKRLQEWKTRVTEGGGQWRVINDLDRLDNLIVQL
;
A
#
# COMPACT_ATOMS: atom_id res chain seq x y z
N MET A 1 6.92 21.39 -82.16
CA MET A 1 6.10 20.47 -81.39
C MET A 1 7.02 19.56 -80.63
N LYS A 2 7.51 19.94 -79.51
CA LYS A 2 8.22 19.12 -78.48
C LYS A 2 8.64 20.12 -77.40
N THR A 3 7.98 20.12 -76.23
CA THR A 3 8.42 20.59 -74.90
C THR A 3 7.23 21.14 -74.14
N LEU A 4 6.37 20.26 -73.62
CA LEU A 4 5.36 20.65 -72.63
C LEU A 4 4.93 19.43 -71.77
N TRP A 5 5.91 18.68 -71.18
CA TRP A 5 5.55 17.49 -70.39
C TRP A 5 6.46 17.25 -69.16
N ALA A 6 7.00 18.31 -68.60
CA ALA A 6 7.93 18.11 -67.40
C ALA A 6 7.61 19.00 -66.19
N LEU A 7 6.35 19.39 -65.93
CA LEU A 7 6.03 20.27 -64.79
C LEU A 7 4.85 19.86 -63.89
N ILE A 8 4.44 18.59 -63.87
CA ILE A 8 3.28 18.17 -63.05
C ILE A 8 3.57 17.10 -61.96
N THR A 9 4.80 16.75 -61.65
CA THR A 9 5.06 15.66 -60.72
C THR A 9 5.78 16.04 -59.39
N ALA A 10 6.03 17.32 -59.13
CA ALA A 10 6.83 17.71 -57.94
C ALA A 10 6.03 18.34 -56.77
N ALA A 11 4.74 18.58 -56.92
CA ALA A 11 3.98 19.33 -55.92
C ALA A 11 3.35 18.58 -54.75
N PRO A 12 3.07 17.24 -54.73
CA PRO A 12 2.40 16.63 -53.60
C PRO A 12 3.35 16.12 -52.46
N ILE A 13 4.66 16.02 -52.71
CA ILE A 13 5.58 15.42 -51.73
C ILE A 13 5.99 16.41 -50.61
N ILE A 14 5.98 17.71 -50.90
CA ILE A 14 6.45 18.74 -49.94
C ILE A 14 5.39 19.05 -48.86
N MET A 15 4.10 18.77 -49.10
CA MET A 15 3.05 19.02 -48.11
C MET A 15 2.85 17.90 -47.10
N ILE A 16 3.36 16.69 -47.33
CA ILE A 16 3.20 15.54 -46.45
C ILE A 16 4.25 15.54 -45.32
N ALA A 17 5.45 16.08 -45.57
CA ALA A 17 6.54 16.13 -44.62
C ALA A 17 6.23 16.94 -43.34
N PRO A 18 5.61 18.12 -43.34
CA PRO A 18 5.30 18.87 -42.12
C PRO A 18 4.15 18.24 -41.31
N VAL A 19 3.22 17.53 -41.96
CA VAL A 19 2.13 16.83 -41.22
C VAL A 19 2.63 15.60 -40.48
N LEU A 20 3.56 14.84 -41.07
CA LEU A 20 4.19 13.70 -40.36
C LEU A 20 5.09 14.15 -39.21
N PHE A 21 5.75 15.31 -39.34
CA PHE A 21 6.58 15.85 -38.26
C PHE A 21 5.73 16.37 -37.08
N PHE A 22 4.53 16.86 -37.33
CA PHE A 22 3.63 17.35 -36.30
C PHE A 22 2.95 16.18 -35.51
N ILE A 23 2.74 15.03 -36.15
CA ILE A 23 2.15 13.83 -35.49
C ILE A 23 3.16 13.19 -34.54
N MET A 24 4.47 13.24 -34.80
CA MET A 24 5.50 12.72 -33.88
C MET A 24 5.73 13.60 -32.64
N ALA A 25 5.30 14.84 -32.61
CA ALA A 25 5.48 15.73 -31.46
C ALA A 25 4.41 15.54 -30.37
N VAL A 26 3.35 14.77 -30.61
CA VAL A 26 2.23 14.58 -29.65
C VAL A 26 2.35 13.29 -28.82
N THR A 27 3.30 12.40 -29.14
CA THR A 27 3.49 11.14 -28.39
C THR A 27 4.46 11.24 -27.22
N GLY A 28 4.85 12.45 -26.82
CA GLY A 28 5.78 12.72 -25.74
C GLY A 28 5.16 13.03 -24.37
N CYS A 29 3.91 12.59 -24.08
CA CYS A 29 3.46 12.47 -22.71
C CYS A 29 4.08 11.19 -22.11
N GLY A 30 5.35 11.25 -21.77
CA GLY A 30 5.92 10.33 -20.81
C GLY A 30 5.10 10.44 -19.53
N GLU A 31 4.58 9.32 -19.03
CA GLU A 31 4.03 9.26 -17.68
C GLU A 31 5.07 9.90 -16.76
N ALA A 32 4.72 11.05 -16.19
CA ALA A 32 5.52 11.64 -15.14
C ALA A 32 5.55 10.57 -14.05
N ASN A 33 6.71 9.92 -13.88
CA ASN A 33 6.91 8.87 -12.88
C ASN A 33 6.48 9.48 -11.54
N ASN A 34 5.27 9.12 -11.11
CA ASN A 34 4.69 9.67 -9.90
C ASN A 34 5.46 9.12 -8.69
N LYS A 35 6.43 9.88 -8.23
CA LYS A 35 7.30 9.53 -7.09
C LYS A 35 6.59 9.62 -5.75
N LYS A 36 5.29 9.95 -5.72
CA LYS A 36 4.53 9.97 -4.48
C LYS A 36 4.35 8.56 -3.96
N ARG A 37 4.43 8.45 -2.66
CA ARG A 37 4.32 7.21 -1.92
C ARG A 37 3.01 7.18 -1.16
N ALA A 38 2.35 6.04 -1.15
CA ALA A 38 1.20 5.78 -0.31
C ALA A 38 1.43 4.53 0.55
N VAL A 39 1.19 4.66 1.85
CA VAL A 39 1.37 3.58 2.82
C VAL A 39 0.05 3.32 3.54
N TYR A 40 -0.35 2.06 3.61
CA TYR A 40 -1.49 1.61 4.42
C TYR A 40 -0.99 0.64 5.48
N LEU A 41 -1.14 1.00 6.76
CA LEU A 41 -0.76 0.15 7.88
C LEU A 41 -1.99 -0.51 8.49
N LEU A 42 -2.04 -1.84 8.43
CA LEU A 42 -3.01 -2.68 9.10
C LEU A 42 -2.48 -3.11 10.46
N LEU A 43 -3.21 -2.76 11.53
CA LEU A 43 -2.86 -3.10 12.91
C LEU A 43 -3.78 -4.20 13.43
N ASP A 44 -3.22 -5.34 13.76
CA ASP A 44 -3.95 -6.34 14.50
C ASP A 44 -4.18 -5.86 15.93
N THR A 45 -5.45 -5.80 16.30
CA THR A 45 -5.89 -5.43 17.65
C THR A 45 -6.51 -6.61 18.39
N SER A 46 -6.33 -7.85 17.92
CA SER A 46 -6.79 -9.05 18.61
C SER A 46 -6.22 -9.16 20.03
N GLY A 47 -6.91 -9.88 20.89
CA GLY A 47 -6.55 -9.96 22.31
C GLY A 47 -5.13 -10.48 22.57
N THR A 48 -4.63 -11.35 21.68
CA THR A 48 -3.27 -11.91 21.76
C THR A 48 -2.20 -10.93 21.28
N TYR A 49 -2.55 -10.02 20.36
CA TYR A 49 -1.60 -9.12 19.71
C TYR A 49 -1.60 -7.68 20.27
N SER A 50 -2.58 -7.35 21.10
CA SER A 50 -2.71 -5.99 21.69
C SER A 50 -1.49 -5.54 22.51
N GLN A 51 -0.70 -6.47 23.05
CA GLN A 51 0.54 -6.16 23.79
C GLN A 51 1.68 -5.65 22.88
N GLU A 52 1.58 -5.90 21.58
CA GLU A 52 2.59 -5.50 20.59
C GLU A 52 2.39 -4.06 20.08
N LEU A 53 1.29 -3.38 20.47
CA LEU A 53 0.94 -2.04 19.97
C LEU A 53 2.03 -0.98 20.21
N THR A 54 2.87 -1.14 21.24
CA THR A 54 4.01 -0.23 21.48
C THR A 54 5.05 -0.35 20.37
N LYS A 55 5.29 -1.55 19.85
CA LYS A 55 6.19 -1.75 18.69
C LYS A 55 5.57 -1.14 17.45
N ALA A 56 4.26 -1.33 17.25
CA ALA A 56 3.54 -0.70 16.14
C ALA A 56 3.65 0.84 16.20
N GLN A 57 3.58 1.44 17.40
CA GLN A 57 3.76 2.89 17.58
C GLN A 57 5.15 3.36 17.11
N SER A 58 6.20 2.58 17.34
CA SER A 58 7.55 2.90 16.86
C SER A 58 7.61 2.89 15.33
N ILE A 59 6.97 1.90 14.69
CA ILE A 59 6.85 1.84 13.22
C ILE A 59 6.10 3.06 12.68
N MET A 60 4.97 3.42 13.29
CA MET A 60 4.18 4.58 12.86
C MET A 60 4.97 5.88 12.98
N ASN A 61 5.72 6.07 14.06
CA ASN A 61 6.60 7.24 14.24
C ASN A 61 7.68 7.29 13.15
N TYR A 62 8.27 6.14 12.82
CA TYR A 62 9.27 6.04 11.76
C TYR A 62 8.66 6.39 10.38
N LEU A 63 7.49 5.86 10.05
CA LEU A 63 6.77 6.19 8.82
C LEU A 63 6.52 7.70 8.70
N LEU A 64 6.01 8.33 9.77
CA LEU A 64 5.77 9.79 9.78
C LEU A 64 7.05 10.61 9.61
N ALA A 65 8.18 10.11 10.09
CA ALA A 65 9.48 10.78 9.94
C ALA A 65 10.02 10.68 8.50
N THR A 66 9.74 9.59 7.79
CA THR A 66 10.33 9.26 6.49
C THR A 66 9.45 9.62 5.29
N LEU A 67 8.13 9.68 5.46
CA LEU A 67 7.23 10.17 4.41
C LEU A 67 7.46 11.64 4.11
N ASN A 68 7.32 12.03 2.84
CA ASN A 68 7.54 13.38 2.36
C ASN A 68 6.24 14.19 2.25
N SER A 69 6.35 15.46 1.90
CA SER A 69 5.21 16.26 1.41
C SER A 69 4.64 15.62 0.15
N GLY A 70 3.31 15.57 0.05
CA GLY A 70 2.59 14.93 -1.05
C GLY A 70 2.39 13.42 -0.88
N ASP A 71 3.07 12.75 0.06
CA ASP A 71 2.85 11.33 0.35
C ASP A 71 1.54 11.12 1.12
N SER A 72 1.00 9.92 1.03
CA SER A 72 -0.25 9.52 1.69
C SER A 72 0.00 8.41 2.70
N ILE A 73 -0.76 8.43 3.80
CA ILE A 73 -0.74 7.38 4.81
C ILE A 73 -2.13 7.15 5.36
N ALA A 74 -2.47 5.88 5.57
CA ALA A 74 -3.63 5.48 6.36
C ALA A 74 -3.21 4.41 7.39
N ILE A 75 -3.86 4.42 8.53
CA ILE A 75 -3.73 3.40 9.56
C ILE A 75 -5.12 2.89 9.89
N ALA A 76 -5.30 1.58 9.81
CA ALA A 76 -6.55 0.92 10.15
C ALA A 76 -6.28 -0.25 11.10
N ARG A 77 -7.28 -0.56 11.93
CA ARG A 77 -7.27 -1.76 12.75
C ARG A 77 -7.83 -2.93 11.96
N ILE A 78 -7.33 -4.12 12.25
CA ILE A 78 -7.95 -5.36 11.81
C ILE A 78 -8.96 -5.75 12.89
N ASP A 79 -10.22 -5.91 12.51
CA ASP A 79 -11.34 -6.26 13.39
C ASP A 79 -12.25 -7.30 12.71
N SER A 80 -13.36 -7.62 13.34
CA SER A 80 -14.40 -8.52 12.81
C SER A 80 -15.11 -7.85 11.64
N GLY A 81 -14.73 -8.19 10.40
CA GLY A 81 -15.29 -7.59 9.20
C GLY A 81 -14.61 -6.28 8.82
N SER A 82 -13.29 -6.33 8.62
CA SER A 82 -12.41 -5.16 8.39
C SER A 82 -12.57 -4.46 7.04
N PHE A 83 -13.60 -4.73 6.28
CA PHE A 83 -13.93 -3.95 5.08
C PHE A 83 -14.92 -2.82 5.43
N SER A 84 -14.44 -1.87 6.26
CA SER A 84 -15.26 -0.73 6.70
C SER A 84 -14.40 0.49 6.99
N GLU A 85 -14.82 1.67 6.52
CA GLU A 85 -14.17 2.93 6.87
C GLU A 85 -14.10 3.20 8.39
N LYS A 86 -14.96 2.57 9.18
CA LYS A 86 -14.96 2.66 10.66
C LYS A 86 -13.69 2.09 11.28
N ASP A 87 -13.00 1.23 10.56
CA ASP A 87 -11.76 0.61 11.02
C ASP A 87 -10.54 1.46 10.71
N ILE A 88 -10.68 2.49 9.87
CA ILE A 88 -9.64 3.48 9.63
C ILE A 88 -9.52 4.39 10.86
N ILE A 89 -8.40 4.29 11.55
CA ILE A 89 -8.08 5.11 12.73
C ILE A 89 -7.78 6.54 12.31
N VAL A 90 -6.95 6.68 11.28
CA VAL A 90 -6.53 7.97 10.72
C VAL A 90 -6.01 7.79 9.29
N LYS A 91 -6.33 8.74 8.41
CA LYS A 91 -5.78 8.81 7.05
C LYS A 91 -5.44 10.26 6.69
N ALA A 92 -4.38 10.47 5.90
CA ALA A 92 -3.97 11.78 5.43
C ALA A 92 -3.15 11.68 4.14
N THR A 93 -3.34 12.65 3.25
CA THR A 93 -2.36 13.00 2.22
C THR A 93 -1.70 14.30 2.67
N PHE A 94 -0.37 14.29 2.81
CA PHE A 94 0.36 15.44 3.30
C PHE A 94 0.43 16.53 2.23
N ASP A 95 0.22 17.79 2.66
CA ASP A 95 0.30 18.95 1.78
C ASP A 95 1.68 19.04 1.10
N GLU A 96 1.72 19.55 -0.12
CA GLU A 96 2.98 19.76 -0.85
C GLU A 96 3.90 20.81 -0.16
N ARG A 97 3.33 21.70 0.64
CA ARG A 97 4.07 22.70 1.42
C ARG A 97 4.63 22.06 2.68
N PRO A 98 5.97 22.04 2.89
CA PRO A 98 6.59 21.35 4.01
C PRO A 98 6.07 21.77 5.40
N SER A 99 5.79 23.06 5.60
CA SER A 99 5.28 23.57 6.88
C SER A 99 3.90 23.00 7.22
N SER A 100 3.00 22.93 6.22
CA SER A 100 1.67 22.33 6.38
C SER A 100 1.77 20.83 6.60
N ALA A 101 2.61 20.13 5.85
CA ALA A 101 2.86 18.70 6.01
C ALA A 101 3.38 18.36 7.43
N ILE A 102 4.28 19.18 7.98
CA ILE A 102 4.77 18.99 9.36
C ILE A 102 3.64 19.15 10.39
N ALA A 103 2.77 20.15 10.21
CA ALA A 103 1.61 20.34 11.10
C ALA A 103 0.64 19.15 11.01
N GLN A 104 0.34 18.68 9.80
CA GLN A 104 -0.50 17.50 9.57
C GLN A 104 0.10 16.21 10.19
N LYS A 105 1.40 15.98 10.06
CA LYS A 105 2.09 14.84 10.68
C LYS A 105 2.00 14.88 12.21
N ARG A 106 2.11 16.06 12.82
CA ARG A 106 1.94 16.21 14.28
C ARG A 106 0.51 15.88 14.72
N ALA A 107 -0.50 16.36 14.00
CA ALA A 107 -1.89 16.04 14.27
C ALA A 107 -2.16 14.55 14.09
N PHE A 108 -1.63 13.95 13.02
CA PHE A 108 -1.72 12.52 12.75
C PHE A 108 -1.13 11.70 13.90
N LYS A 109 0.09 12.07 14.35
CA LYS A 109 0.74 11.43 15.50
C LYS A 109 -0.10 11.51 16.77
N ALA A 110 -0.69 12.65 17.07
CA ALA A 110 -1.53 12.83 18.26
C ALA A 110 -2.75 11.87 18.24
N THR A 111 -3.37 11.65 17.07
CA THR A 111 -4.47 10.70 16.92
C THR A 111 -4.01 9.26 17.17
N ILE A 112 -2.82 8.90 16.68
CA ILE A 112 -2.22 7.57 16.94
C ILE A 112 -1.96 7.37 18.43
N ASP A 113 -1.32 8.35 19.08
CA ASP A 113 -0.98 8.28 20.51
C ASP A 113 -2.25 8.10 21.35
N GLN A 114 -3.32 8.81 21.00
CA GLN A 114 -4.64 8.68 21.65
C GLN A 114 -5.24 7.28 21.42
N PHE A 115 -5.16 6.76 20.20
CA PHE A 115 -5.65 5.42 19.88
C PHE A 115 -4.94 4.36 20.72
N VAL A 116 -3.60 4.36 20.74
CA VAL A 116 -2.80 3.38 21.51
C VAL A 116 -3.14 3.44 23.00
N GLN A 117 -3.33 4.65 23.57
CA GLN A 117 -3.70 4.83 24.97
C GLN A 117 -5.12 4.35 25.29
N SER A 118 -6.05 4.48 24.35
CA SER A 118 -7.46 4.14 24.54
C SER A 118 -7.78 2.67 24.26
N THR A 119 -6.93 1.98 23.49
CA THR A 119 -7.15 0.59 23.10
C THR A 119 -6.86 -0.35 24.27
N ARG A 120 -7.91 -0.70 25.02
CA ARG A 120 -7.84 -1.62 26.17
C ARG A 120 -8.47 -2.99 25.93
N LYS A 121 -9.32 -3.11 24.90
CA LYS A 121 -10.01 -4.35 24.54
C LYS A 121 -9.66 -4.71 23.12
N GLY A 122 -9.08 -5.88 22.92
CA GLY A 122 -8.80 -6.42 21.61
C GLY A 122 -10.05 -6.83 20.85
N SER A 123 -9.94 -6.95 19.53
CA SER A 123 -10.93 -7.59 18.68
C SER A 123 -11.12 -9.06 19.05
N ARG A 124 -12.31 -9.60 18.75
CA ARG A 124 -12.59 -11.05 18.91
C ARG A 124 -12.21 -11.86 17.70
N HIS A 125 -12.19 -11.23 16.54
CA HIS A 125 -11.92 -11.85 15.25
C HIS A 125 -10.95 -10.99 14.48
N THR A 126 -10.27 -11.59 13.51
CA THR A 126 -9.20 -10.99 12.72
C THR A 126 -9.48 -11.20 11.24
N ASP A 127 -9.97 -10.15 10.54
CA ASP A 127 -10.30 -10.17 9.11
C ASP A 127 -9.20 -9.45 8.30
N ILE A 128 -8.08 -10.14 8.09
CA ILE A 128 -6.94 -9.58 7.34
C ILE A 128 -7.31 -9.39 5.87
N SER A 129 -8.05 -10.31 5.29
CA SER A 129 -8.47 -10.27 3.88
C SER A 129 -9.33 -9.04 3.59
N GLY A 130 -10.29 -8.73 4.46
CA GLY A 130 -11.10 -7.52 4.36
C GLY A 130 -10.25 -6.25 4.52
N GLY A 131 -9.29 -6.26 5.44
CA GLY A 131 -8.34 -5.17 5.62
C GLY A 131 -7.47 -4.92 4.39
N LEU A 132 -6.98 -5.99 3.74
CA LEU A 132 -6.20 -5.90 2.51
C LEU A 132 -7.02 -5.34 1.34
N LEU A 133 -8.29 -5.74 1.22
CA LEU A 133 -9.17 -5.19 0.19
C LEU A 133 -9.37 -3.69 0.37
N GLN A 134 -9.64 -3.24 1.60
CA GLN A 134 -9.77 -1.82 1.94
C GLN A 134 -8.46 -1.05 1.69
N ALA A 135 -7.32 -1.66 2.03
CA ALA A 135 -6.01 -1.08 1.78
C ALA A 135 -5.75 -0.87 0.29
N ALA A 136 -6.07 -1.87 -0.54
CA ALA A 136 -5.92 -1.78 -1.99
C ALA A 136 -6.78 -0.65 -2.58
N GLU A 137 -8.06 -0.57 -2.19
CA GLU A 137 -8.97 0.48 -2.62
C GLU A 137 -8.41 1.87 -2.29
N TYR A 138 -8.03 2.11 -1.03
CA TYR A 138 -7.43 3.37 -0.62
C TYR A 138 -6.15 3.71 -1.40
N LEU A 139 -5.24 2.74 -1.57
CA LEU A 139 -3.97 2.96 -2.25
C LEU A 139 -4.16 3.30 -3.73
N TYR A 140 -5.13 2.71 -4.41
CA TYR A 140 -5.46 3.07 -5.80
C TYR A 140 -6.07 4.45 -5.89
N GLU A 141 -6.94 4.85 -4.96
CA GLU A 141 -7.53 6.19 -4.93
C GLU A 141 -6.49 7.30 -4.75
N THR A 142 -5.37 7.04 -4.07
CA THR A 142 -4.31 8.04 -3.89
C THR A 142 -3.61 8.40 -5.20
N GLY A 143 -3.64 7.54 -6.22
CA GLY A 143 -2.89 7.69 -7.46
C GLY A 143 -1.37 7.70 -7.27
N ALA A 144 -0.84 7.26 -6.12
CA ALA A 144 0.60 7.20 -5.85
C ALA A 144 1.30 6.19 -6.77
N GLY A 145 2.54 6.48 -7.16
CA GLY A 145 3.35 5.57 -7.96
C GLY A 145 3.90 4.40 -7.16
N GLU A 146 4.21 4.63 -5.88
CA GLU A 146 4.68 3.61 -4.94
C GLU A 146 3.58 3.32 -3.91
N LYS A 147 3.15 2.07 -3.82
CA LYS A 147 2.03 1.63 -2.98
C LYS A 147 2.47 0.51 -2.05
N HIS A 148 2.27 0.70 -0.75
CA HIS A 148 2.72 -0.21 0.29
C HIS A 148 1.62 -0.54 1.27
N VAL A 149 1.42 -1.83 1.54
CA VAL A 149 0.64 -2.32 2.68
C VAL A 149 1.60 -2.91 3.69
N LEU A 150 1.49 -2.47 4.93
CA LEU A 150 2.19 -3.03 6.07
C LEU A 150 1.17 -3.73 6.96
N ILE A 151 1.36 -5.02 7.24
CA ILE A 151 0.47 -5.81 8.11
C ILE A 151 1.22 -6.11 9.41
N PHE A 152 0.78 -5.49 10.50
CA PHE A 152 1.31 -5.75 11.82
C PHE A 152 0.41 -6.75 12.54
N SER A 153 0.69 -8.05 12.40
CA SER A 153 -0.14 -9.17 12.86
C SER A 153 0.67 -10.46 12.92
N ASP A 154 0.20 -11.46 13.67
CA ASP A 154 0.67 -12.84 13.61
C ASP A 154 0.17 -13.61 12.37
N LEU A 155 -0.65 -12.95 11.55
CA LEU A 155 -1.22 -13.48 10.31
C LEU A 155 -2.24 -14.63 10.51
N GLU A 156 -2.73 -14.84 11.71
CA GLU A 156 -3.84 -15.77 11.93
C GLU A 156 -5.17 -15.07 11.62
N GLU A 157 -5.82 -15.49 10.53
CA GLU A 157 -7.13 -14.97 10.16
C GLU A 157 -8.22 -15.78 10.86
N ASP A 158 -9.01 -15.11 11.70
CA ASP A 158 -10.18 -15.69 12.38
C ASP A 158 -11.44 -14.92 11.98
N LEU A 159 -12.24 -15.51 11.11
CA LEU A 159 -13.46 -14.88 10.60
C LEU A 159 -14.69 -15.28 11.42
N VAL A 160 -15.63 -14.36 11.53
CA VAL A 160 -16.97 -14.65 12.08
C VAL A 160 -17.62 -15.77 11.28
N LYS A 161 -18.28 -16.72 11.95
CA LYS A 161 -19.00 -17.83 11.30
C LYS A 161 -19.94 -17.31 10.20
N GLY A 162 -19.78 -17.86 9.01
CA GLY A 162 -20.57 -17.48 7.83
C GLY A 162 -19.93 -16.39 6.97
N HIS A 163 -18.84 -15.77 7.39
CA HIS A 163 -18.04 -14.91 6.52
C HIS A 163 -17.04 -15.77 5.74
N ILE A 164 -17.03 -15.61 4.43
CA ILE A 164 -16.09 -16.28 3.52
C ILE A 164 -15.33 -15.20 2.80
N ARG A 165 -13.99 -15.26 2.85
CA ARG A 165 -13.07 -14.35 2.18
C ARG A 165 -12.33 -15.06 1.03
N GLN A 166 -13.06 -15.84 0.24
CA GLN A 166 -12.55 -16.52 -0.95
C GLN A 166 -12.76 -15.64 -2.18
N PHE A 167 -12.04 -14.52 -2.23
CA PHE A 167 -11.97 -13.65 -3.38
C PHE A 167 -10.50 -13.35 -3.70
N GLU A 168 -10.24 -13.05 -4.94
CA GLU A 168 -8.95 -12.58 -5.40
C GLU A 168 -8.68 -11.17 -4.85
N LEU A 169 -7.51 -10.97 -4.23
CA LEU A 169 -7.11 -9.67 -3.70
C LEU A 169 -6.56 -8.81 -4.85
N PRO A 170 -7.11 -7.62 -5.12
CA PRO A 170 -6.64 -6.75 -6.20
C PRO A 170 -5.37 -5.99 -5.74
N LEU A 171 -4.20 -6.65 -5.79
CA LEU A 171 -2.94 -6.12 -5.25
C LEU A 171 -1.90 -5.78 -6.32
N ASP A 172 -2.32 -5.63 -7.58
CA ASP A 172 -1.39 -5.32 -8.66
C ASP A 172 -0.60 -4.02 -8.39
N GLY A 173 0.74 -4.11 -8.51
CA GLY A 173 1.63 -3.00 -8.21
C GLY A 173 1.70 -2.58 -6.73
N ILE A 174 1.16 -3.38 -5.80
CA ILE A 174 1.22 -3.12 -4.35
C ILE A 174 2.27 -4.02 -3.70
N GLN A 175 3.13 -3.43 -2.87
CA GLN A 175 4.06 -4.16 -2.03
C GLN A 175 3.43 -4.44 -0.66
N VAL A 176 3.31 -5.71 -0.29
CA VAL A 176 2.75 -6.14 0.99
C VAL A 176 3.86 -6.67 1.88
N SER A 177 4.03 -6.08 3.06
CA SER A 177 5.03 -6.48 4.05
C SER A 177 4.34 -6.88 5.35
N ALA A 178 4.51 -8.14 5.75
CA ALA A 178 4.10 -8.59 7.09
C ALA A 178 5.19 -8.25 8.11
N LEU A 179 4.81 -7.60 9.19
CA LEU A 179 5.70 -7.08 10.22
C LEU A 179 5.48 -7.79 11.54
N ASN A 180 6.56 -8.15 12.25
CA ASN A 180 6.51 -8.74 13.59
C ASN A 180 5.58 -9.97 13.65
N VAL A 181 5.71 -10.86 12.67
CA VAL A 181 4.89 -12.08 12.64
C VAL A 181 5.35 -12.99 13.78
N THR A 182 4.61 -12.98 14.88
CA THR A 182 4.91 -13.78 16.07
C THR A 182 4.44 -15.22 15.90
N LYS A 183 5.09 -16.14 16.61
CA LYS A 183 4.64 -17.53 16.66
C LYS A 183 3.45 -17.65 17.60
N LEU A 184 2.46 -18.41 17.18
CA LEU A 184 1.33 -18.80 18.00
C LEU A 184 1.70 -19.92 18.97
N HIS A 185 0.88 -20.16 19.98
CA HIS A 185 1.08 -21.30 20.87
C HIS A 185 1.07 -22.65 20.13
N SER A 186 0.20 -22.79 19.12
CA SER A 186 0.13 -23.94 18.21
C SER A 186 1.41 -24.17 17.42
N ASP A 187 2.12 -23.11 17.03
CA ASP A 187 3.38 -23.19 16.30
C ASP A 187 4.54 -23.76 17.14
N ASN A 188 4.42 -23.71 18.47
CA ASN A 188 5.38 -24.35 19.36
C ASN A 188 5.17 -25.86 19.42
N ILE A 189 3.96 -26.34 19.13
CA ILE A 189 3.62 -27.77 19.05
C ILE A 189 4.00 -28.31 17.68
N ASP A 190 3.64 -27.59 16.61
CA ASP A 190 4.01 -27.93 15.23
C ASP A 190 4.55 -26.70 14.48
N PRO A 191 5.88 -26.54 14.40
CA PRO A 191 6.50 -25.39 13.71
C PRO A 191 6.14 -25.27 12.21
N ARG A 192 5.61 -26.34 11.59
CA ARG A 192 5.20 -26.32 10.18
C ARG A 192 3.97 -25.42 9.96
N GLU A 193 3.11 -25.28 10.97
CA GLU A 193 1.92 -24.41 10.86
C GLU A 193 2.30 -22.94 10.67
N TYR A 194 3.36 -22.45 11.32
CA TYR A 194 3.90 -21.11 11.09
C TYR A 194 4.35 -20.93 9.64
N LEU A 195 5.12 -21.87 9.10
CA LEU A 195 5.62 -21.78 7.73
C LEU A 195 4.48 -21.89 6.70
N LYS A 196 3.50 -22.73 6.97
CA LYS A 196 2.30 -22.90 6.14
C LYS A 196 1.51 -21.59 6.09
N ARG A 197 1.26 -20.94 7.22
CA ARG A 197 0.57 -19.64 7.31
C ARG A 197 1.30 -18.57 6.50
N LEU A 198 2.62 -18.45 6.62
CA LEU A 198 3.41 -17.53 5.81
C LEU A 198 3.31 -17.83 4.30
N GLN A 199 3.34 -19.11 3.92
CA GLN A 199 3.25 -19.51 2.52
C GLN A 199 1.86 -19.27 1.94
N GLU A 200 0.80 -19.48 2.70
CA GLU A 200 -0.59 -19.19 2.29
C GLU A 200 -0.78 -17.71 1.99
N TRP A 201 -0.33 -16.82 2.87
CA TRP A 201 -0.38 -15.37 2.62
C TRP A 201 0.46 -14.95 1.44
N LYS A 202 1.69 -15.50 1.31
CA LYS A 202 2.52 -15.25 0.14
C LYS A 202 1.78 -15.62 -1.15
N THR A 203 1.17 -16.80 -1.21
CA THR A 203 0.44 -17.28 -2.38
C THR A 203 -0.72 -16.33 -2.71
N ARG A 204 -1.57 -16.01 -1.74
CA ARG A 204 -2.72 -15.10 -1.93
C ARG A 204 -2.32 -13.73 -2.43
N VAL A 205 -1.26 -13.14 -1.87
CA VAL A 205 -0.76 -11.82 -2.29
C VAL A 205 -0.19 -11.87 -3.69
N THR A 206 0.61 -12.91 -4.02
CA THR A 206 1.23 -13.00 -5.35
C THR A 206 0.23 -13.36 -6.44
N GLU A 207 -0.78 -14.17 -6.16
CA GLU A 207 -1.90 -14.44 -7.07
C GLU A 207 -2.71 -13.17 -7.38
N GLY A 208 -2.84 -12.27 -6.39
CA GLY A 208 -3.46 -10.95 -6.56
C GLY A 208 -2.58 -9.90 -7.25
N GLY A 209 -1.40 -10.28 -7.78
CA GLY A 209 -0.47 -9.36 -8.47
C GLY A 209 0.45 -8.56 -7.55
N GLY A 210 0.37 -8.77 -6.23
CA GLY A 210 1.18 -8.07 -5.24
C GLY A 210 2.57 -8.70 -5.04
N GLN A 211 3.46 -7.94 -4.41
CA GLN A 211 4.76 -8.42 -3.94
C GLN A 211 4.68 -8.71 -2.44
N TRP A 212 5.28 -9.81 -1.99
CA TRP A 212 5.22 -10.25 -0.59
C TRP A 212 6.59 -10.31 0.07
N ARG A 213 6.67 -9.83 1.30
CA ARG A 213 7.83 -10.05 2.18
C ARG A 213 7.43 -10.09 3.65
N VAL A 214 8.32 -10.64 4.49
CA VAL A 214 8.17 -10.71 5.95
C VAL A 214 9.35 -10.01 6.59
N ILE A 215 9.10 -9.14 7.58
CA ILE A 215 10.10 -8.37 8.32
C ILE A 215 9.82 -8.56 9.82
N ASN A 216 10.60 -9.41 10.46
CA ASN A 216 10.49 -9.68 11.89
C ASN A 216 11.56 -8.94 12.73
N ASP A 217 12.64 -8.48 12.10
CA ASP A 217 13.65 -7.64 12.74
C ASP A 217 13.23 -6.17 12.65
N LEU A 218 12.61 -5.68 13.71
CA LEU A 218 12.14 -4.30 13.80
C LEU A 218 13.20 -3.33 14.38
N ASP A 219 14.37 -3.82 14.77
CA ASP A 219 15.46 -2.96 15.25
C ASP A 219 16.08 -2.16 14.10
N ARG A 220 15.82 -2.58 12.86
CA ARG A 220 16.26 -1.92 11.61
C ARG A 220 15.07 -1.42 10.81
N LEU A 221 14.39 -0.41 11.32
CA LEU A 221 13.24 0.21 10.64
C LEU A 221 13.62 0.89 9.31
N ASP A 222 14.89 1.27 9.12
CA ASP A 222 15.44 1.73 7.85
C ASP A 222 15.22 0.72 6.70
N ASN A 223 15.23 -0.58 6.99
CA ASN A 223 14.91 -1.61 6.02
C ASN A 223 13.42 -1.65 5.62
N LEU A 224 12.54 -0.99 6.38
CA LEU A 224 11.13 -0.89 6.01
C LEU A 224 10.92 -0.05 4.75
N ILE A 225 11.74 0.99 4.56
CA ILE A 225 11.51 2.00 3.51
C ILE A 225 12.65 2.05 2.48
N VAL A 226 13.89 1.69 2.83
CA VAL A 226 15.03 1.72 1.88
C VAL A 226 14.91 0.67 0.77
N GLN A 227 14.01 -0.30 0.92
CA GLN A 227 13.64 -1.27 -0.11
C GLN A 227 12.20 -1.07 -0.62
N LEU A 228 11.62 0.05 -0.29
CA LEU A 228 10.35 0.53 -0.83
C LEU A 228 10.57 1.37 -2.07
#